data_5a883239d056a9a5a97d46b03f8e1559
#
_entry.id   5a883239d056a9a5a97d46b03f8e1559
#
_cell.length_a   1.000
_cell.length_b   1.000
_cell.length_c   1.000
_cell.angle_alpha   90.00
_cell.angle_beta   90.00
_cell.angle_gamma   90.00
#
_symmetry.space_group_name_H-M   'P 1'
#
loop_
_entity.id
_entity.type
_entity.pdbx_description
1 polymer ?
#
loop_
_entity_poly.entity_id
_entity_poly.type
_entity_poly.pdbx_seq_one_letter_code
_entity_poly.pdbx_strand_id
1 'polypeptide(L)'
;MTKNSLQAKLLILVLAVTLTSIIVISYISISTLQNALESKALQQMVSIREVQKSALENQFNNYRKQIQTMAQSKYVIEAMKSFEKSFKSYPSELLQYEPQITLQQRSKELRSYYTGEFSDEFQKRNGIRSDRINEVFSRLSPEAIAFQHAFIADNPNPLGSKHLMDKSAHAERREYAEFHANYHPYFRNFLEKFGYYDIFLVEPENGRVVYSVFKELDYATSLLDGPYSQSNFAAAFRAVQGSRNSDLVKMVDFDEYYPSYQSAASFLSVPIIDGDEPVGVLVFQIPIDQINTTDQ
;
A
#
# COMPACT_ATOMS: atom_id res chain seq x y z
N MET A 1 46.27 61.39 -49.15
CA MET A 1 45.21 61.43 -48.11
C MET A 1 43.89 61.79 -48.75
N THR A 2 43.06 60.87 -49.05
CA THR A 2 41.76 61.07 -49.72
C THR A 2 40.80 61.77 -48.74
N LYS A 3 40.42 63.03 -49.07
CA LYS A 3 39.39 63.75 -48.36
C LYS A 3 38.06 62.96 -48.50
N ASN A 4 37.62 62.26 -47.48
CA ASN A 4 36.27 61.66 -47.47
C ASN A 4 35.28 62.79 -47.77
N SER A 5 34.49 62.65 -48.84
CA SER A 5 33.47 63.65 -49.21
C SER A 5 32.46 63.80 -48.09
N LEU A 6 31.84 64.98 -47.93
CA LEU A 6 30.80 65.23 -46.91
C LEU A 6 29.70 64.17 -46.98
N GLN A 7 29.37 63.72 -48.19
CA GLN A 7 28.38 62.65 -48.41
C GLN A 7 28.78 61.29 -47.74
N ALA A 8 30.05 60.89 -47.83
CA ALA A 8 30.56 59.68 -47.23
C ALA A 8 30.47 59.73 -45.66
N LYS A 9 30.77 60.89 -45.07
CA LYS A 9 30.65 61.12 -43.61
C LYS A 9 29.20 61.08 -43.16
N LEU A 10 28.26 61.66 -43.91
CA LEU A 10 26.83 61.60 -43.64
C LEU A 10 26.29 60.19 -43.75
N LEU A 11 26.69 59.44 -44.76
CA LEU A 11 26.28 58.04 -44.95
C LEU A 11 26.78 57.13 -43.79
N ILE A 12 28.02 57.32 -43.36
CA ILE A 12 28.57 56.61 -42.21
C ILE A 12 27.81 56.94 -40.92
N LEU A 13 27.46 58.18 -40.69
CA LEU A 13 26.70 58.63 -39.51
C LEU A 13 25.29 58.00 -39.48
N VAL A 14 24.58 58.02 -40.61
CA VAL A 14 23.26 57.41 -40.73
C VAL A 14 23.33 55.92 -40.50
N LEU A 15 24.31 55.19 -41.11
CA LEU A 15 24.54 53.78 -40.90
C LEU A 15 24.85 53.47 -39.42
N ALA A 16 25.69 54.25 -38.77
CA ALA A 16 26.04 54.06 -37.36
C ALA A 16 24.79 54.20 -36.45
N VAL A 17 23.96 55.24 -36.69
CA VAL A 17 22.71 55.46 -35.91
C VAL A 17 21.70 54.34 -36.13
N THR A 18 21.52 53.89 -37.37
CA THR A 18 20.59 52.78 -37.65
C THR A 18 21.07 51.48 -37.06
N LEU A 19 22.38 51.17 -37.16
CA LEU A 19 22.96 49.95 -36.59
C LEU A 19 22.83 49.92 -35.04
N THR A 20 23.13 51.02 -34.37
CA THR A 20 22.99 51.13 -32.93
C THR A 20 21.54 51.02 -32.50
N SER A 21 20.59 51.60 -33.22
CA SER A 21 19.16 51.50 -32.96
C SER A 21 18.67 50.03 -33.08
N ILE A 22 19.12 49.31 -34.11
CA ILE A 22 18.79 47.90 -34.31
C ILE A 22 19.34 47.06 -33.16
N ILE A 23 20.60 47.28 -32.75
CA ILE A 23 21.22 46.56 -31.63
C ILE A 23 20.44 46.75 -30.31
N VAL A 24 20.09 48.01 -30.00
CA VAL A 24 19.35 48.36 -28.80
C VAL A 24 17.96 47.74 -28.81
N ILE A 25 17.23 47.86 -29.93
CA ILE A 25 15.86 47.26 -30.04
C ILE A 25 15.96 45.72 -29.94
N SER A 26 16.95 45.10 -30.60
CA SER A 26 17.14 43.63 -30.51
C SER A 26 17.45 43.18 -29.07
N TYR A 27 18.33 43.88 -28.37
CA TYR A 27 18.63 43.60 -26.97
C TYR A 27 17.41 43.69 -26.06
N ILE A 28 16.64 44.78 -26.16
CA ILE A 28 15.40 44.97 -25.38
C ILE A 28 14.40 43.86 -25.73
N SER A 29 14.20 43.56 -27.01
CA SER A 29 13.25 42.53 -27.46
C SER A 29 13.63 41.13 -26.94
N ILE A 30 14.91 40.78 -27.02
CA ILE A 30 15.39 39.46 -26.49
C ILE A 30 15.24 39.38 -24.99
N SER A 31 15.62 40.43 -24.25
CA SER A 31 15.50 40.48 -22.80
C SER A 31 14.02 40.39 -22.34
N THR A 32 13.13 41.12 -23.00
CA THR A 32 11.70 41.09 -22.71
C THR A 32 11.09 39.71 -23.01
N LEU A 33 11.48 39.11 -24.14
CA LEU A 33 11.02 37.76 -24.51
C LEU A 33 11.53 36.68 -23.52
N GLN A 34 12.78 36.76 -23.12
CA GLN A 34 13.34 35.84 -22.11
C GLN A 34 12.57 35.92 -20.78
N ASN A 35 12.37 37.14 -20.25
CA ASN A 35 11.62 37.36 -19.02
C ASN A 35 10.17 36.87 -19.12
N ALA A 36 9.51 37.12 -20.28
CA ALA A 36 8.16 36.63 -20.52
C ALA A 36 8.08 35.10 -20.61
N LEU A 37 9.05 34.44 -21.25
CA LEU A 37 9.13 32.98 -21.34
C LEU A 37 9.39 32.36 -19.96
N GLU A 38 10.33 32.89 -19.16
CA GLU A 38 10.58 32.46 -17.80
C GLU A 38 9.33 32.57 -16.92
N SER A 39 8.69 33.75 -16.93
CA SER A 39 7.48 33.98 -16.17
C SER A 39 6.36 33.01 -16.56
N LYS A 40 6.17 32.77 -17.87
CA LYS A 40 5.18 31.83 -18.38
C LYS A 40 5.50 30.39 -18.00
N ALA A 41 6.76 29.97 -18.06
CA ALA A 41 7.20 28.64 -17.63
C ALA A 41 6.95 28.41 -16.14
N LEU A 42 7.30 29.38 -15.29
CA LEU A 42 7.03 29.32 -13.86
C LEU A 42 5.54 29.22 -13.56
N GLN A 43 4.71 30.04 -14.23
CA GLN A 43 3.25 29.98 -14.07
C GLN A 43 2.67 28.64 -14.49
N GLN A 44 3.18 28.02 -15.58
CA GLN A 44 2.76 26.68 -15.98
C GLN A 44 3.15 25.63 -14.94
N MET A 45 4.36 25.67 -14.41
CA MET A 45 4.82 24.73 -13.35
C MET A 45 3.96 24.86 -12.09
N VAL A 46 3.65 26.08 -11.66
CA VAL A 46 2.75 26.31 -10.51
C VAL A 46 1.36 25.76 -10.79
N SER A 47 0.82 26.00 -11.98
CA SER A 47 -0.51 25.49 -12.36
C SER A 47 -0.54 23.96 -12.37
N ILE A 48 0.46 23.30 -12.96
CA ILE A 48 0.57 21.83 -12.97
C ILE A 48 0.66 21.31 -11.53
N ARG A 49 1.50 21.90 -10.68
CA ARG A 49 1.62 21.53 -9.28
C ARG A 49 0.29 21.63 -8.53
N GLU A 50 -0.47 22.69 -8.70
CA GLU A 50 -1.77 22.87 -8.02
C GLU A 50 -2.81 21.86 -8.52
N VAL A 51 -2.79 21.50 -9.81
CA VAL A 51 -3.66 20.47 -10.38
C VAL A 51 -3.31 19.10 -9.79
N GLN A 52 -2.03 18.75 -9.78
CA GLN A 52 -1.55 17.47 -9.21
C GLN A 52 -1.85 17.37 -7.71
N LYS A 53 -1.61 18.44 -6.95
CA LYS A 53 -1.94 18.51 -5.53
C LYS A 53 -3.44 18.28 -5.30
N SER A 54 -4.31 18.95 -6.05
CA SER A 54 -5.76 18.77 -5.93
C SER A 54 -6.20 17.33 -6.29
N ALA A 55 -5.58 16.73 -7.31
CA ALA A 55 -5.85 15.35 -7.70
C ALA A 55 -5.48 14.37 -6.58
N LEU A 56 -4.30 14.52 -5.97
CA LEU A 56 -3.85 13.72 -4.83
C LEU A 56 -4.75 13.89 -3.61
N GLU A 57 -5.12 15.13 -3.25
CA GLU A 57 -6.03 15.40 -2.14
C GLU A 57 -7.40 14.74 -2.36
N ASN A 58 -7.93 14.78 -3.57
CA ASN A 58 -9.17 14.11 -3.92
C ASN A 58 -9.05 12.58 -3.84
N GLN A 59 -7.93 12.01 -4.28
CA GLN A 59 -7.67 10.57 -4.19
C GLN A 59 -7.61 10.11 -2.72
N PHE A 60 -6.86 10.81 -1.87
CA PHE A 60 -6.80 10.49 -0.45
C PHE A 60 -8.15 10.67 0.27
N ASN A 61 -8.93 11.67 -0.10
CA ASN A 61 -10.28 11.83 0.41
C ASN A 61 -11.20 10.68 -0.01
N ASN A 62 -11.05 10.16 -1.22
CA ASN A 62 -11.78 8.99 -1.69
C ASN A 62 -11.39 7.73 -0.91
N TYR A 63 -10.10 7.47 -0.69
CA TYR A 63 -9.64 6.36 0.14
C TYR A 63 -10.20 6.45 1.56
N ARG A 64 -10.17 7.64 2.16
CA ARG A 64 -10.72 7.89 3.50
C ARG A 64 -12.21 7.57 3.58
N LYS A 65 -13.01 8.04 2.60
CA LYS A 65 -14.44 7.74 2.54
C LYS A 65 -14.72 6.26 2.35
N GLN A 66 -13.95 5.58 1.50
CA GLN A 66 -14.13 4.17 1.23
C GLN A 66 -13.86 3.30 2.47
N ILE A 67 -12.74 3.53 3.16
CA ILE A 67 -12.41 2.75 4.35
C ILE A 67 -13.40 3.01 5.50
N GLN A 68 -13.83 4.27 5.70
CA GLN A 68 -14.84 4.60 6.71
C GLN A 68 -16.19 3.91 6.41
N THR A 69 -16.67 4.02 5.16
CA THR A 69 -17.92 3.38 4.75
C THR A 69 -17.86 1.88 4.93
N MET A 70 -16.72 1.26 4.62
CA MET A 70 -16.52 -0.17 4.78
C MET A 70 -16.49 -0.59 6.25
N ALA A 71 -15.77 0.13 7.11
CA ALA A 71 -15.68 -0.17 8.54
C ALA A 71 -16.99 0.00 9.30
N GLN A 72 -17.84 0.92 8.84
CA GLN A 72 -19.19 1.17 9.42
C GLN A 72 -20.26 0.21 8.88
N SER A 73 -19.92 -0.60 7.89
CA SER A 73 -20.84 -1.60 7.34
C SER A 73 -21.09 -2.71 8.35
N LYS A 74 -22.38 -3.01 8.60
CA LYS A 74 -22.79 -4.14 9.45
C LYS A 74 -22.13 -5.46 9.00
N TYR A 75 -21.99 -5.65 7.70
CA TYR A 75 -21.36 -6.84 7.12
C TYR A 75 -19.89 -6.98 7.56
N VAL A 76 -19.13 -5.88 7.60
CA VAL A 76 -17.72 -5.88 8.03
C VAL A 76 -17.59 -6.03 9.55
N ILE A 77 -18.50 -5.42 10.32
CA ILE A 77 -18.58 -5.61 11.78
C ILE A 77 -18.81 -7.08 12.12
N GLU A 78 -19.77 -7.72 11.45
CA GLU A 78 -20.07 -9.14 11.63
C GLU A 78 -18.91 -10.03 11.17
N ALA A 79 -18.28 -9.71 10.05
CA ALA A 79 -17.08 -10.41 9.57
C ALA A 79 -15.93 -10.33 10.59
N MET A 80 -15.66 -9.14 11.14
CA MET A 80 -14.60 -8.94 12.15
C MET A 80 -14.83 -9.85 13.37
N LYS A 81 -16.04 -9.85 13.93
CA LYS A 81 -16.41 -10.68 15.09
C LYS A 81 -16.31 -12.18 14.78
N SER A 82 -16.77 -12.58 13.59
CA SER A 82 -16.74 -13.97 13.16
C SER A 82 -15.29 -14.46 12.99
N PHE A 83 -14.44 -13.67 12.36
CA PHE A 83 -13.03 -14.00 12.20
C PHE A 83 -12.29 -14.01 13.55
N GLU A 84 -12.50 -13.02 14.41
CA GLU A 84 -11.87 -13.01 15.74
C GLU A 84 -12.23 -14.25 16.55
N LYS A 85 -13.52 -14.59 16.62
CA LYS A 85 -14.00 -15.76 17.36
C LYS A 85 -13.41 -17.06 16.82
N SER A 86 -13.54 -17.27 15.50
CA SER A 86 -13.09 -18.50 14.85
C SER A 86 -11.57 -18.61 14.73
N PHE A 87 -10.84 -17.50 14.76
CA PHE A 87 -9.39 -17.51 14.86
C PHE A 87 -8.92 -18.16 16.15
N LYS A 88 -9.58 -17.88 17.27
CA LYS A 88 -9.25 -18.46 18.57
C LYS A 88 -9.54 -19.98 18.64
N SER A 89 -10.59 -20.46 17.96
CA SER A 89 -10.96 -21.90 17.97
C SER A 89 -10.15 -22.74 16.95
N TYR A 90 -9.63 -22.14 15.90
CA TYR A 90 -9.02 -22.82 14.75
C TYR A 90 -7.91 -23.83 15.09
N PRO A 91 -6.95 -23.54 16.01
CA PRO A 91 -5.94 -24.53 16.38
C PRO A 91 -6.52 -25.82 17.00
N SER A 92 -7.59 -25.67 17.79
CA SER A 92 -8.29 -26.82 18.41
C SER A 92 -9.05 -27.63 17.36
N GLU A 93 -9.66 -26.96 16.39
CA GLU A 93 -10.33 -27.62 15.26
C GLU A 93 -9.34 -28.38 14.39
N LEU A 94 -8.12 -27.85 14.17
CA LEU A 94 -7.07 -28.59 13.47
C LEU A 94 -6.69 -29.87 14.16
N LEU A 95 -6.54 -29.87 15.48
CA LEU A 95 -6.24 -31.08 16.25
C LEU A 95 -7.38 -32.10 16.18
N GLN A 96 -8.61 -31.63 16.14
CA GLN A 96 -9.81 -32.49 16.07
C GLN A 96 -9.97 -33.14 14.68
N TYR A 97 -9.82 -32.37 13.61
CA TYR A 97 -10.13 -32.82 12.24
C TYR A 97 -8.93 -33.34 11.46
N GLU A 98 -7.72 -32.96 11.85
CA GLU A 98 -6.46 -33.39 11.21
C GLU A 98 -5.40 -33.81 12.25
N PRO A 99 -5.73 -34.75 13.17
CA PRO A 99 -4.81 -35.14 14.24
C PRO A 99 -3.52 -35.77 13.71
N GLN A 100 -3.53 -36.27 12.46
CA GLN A 100 -2.38 -36.86 11.80
C GLN A 100 -1.32 -35.84 11.36
N ILE A 101 -1.66 -34.56 11.22
CA ILE A 101 -0.72 -33.51 10.80
C ILE A 101 -0.31 -32.71 12.04
N THR A 102 0.89 -32.96 12.52
CA THR A 102 1.41 -32.24 13.69
C THR A 102 1.77 -30.78 13.39
N LEU A 103 1.81 -29.94 14.42
CA LEU A 103 2.30 -28.57 14.28
C LEU A 103 3.75 -28.53 13.74
N GLN A 104 4.59 -29.50 14.13
CA GLN A 104 5.95 -29.60 13.63
C GLN A 104 5.98 -29.88 12.12
N GLN A 105 5.11 -30.73 11.62
CA GLN A 105 4.99 -30.99 10.19
C GLN A 105 4.51 -29.76 9.43
N ARG A 106 3.46 -29.07 9.91
CA ARG A 106 2.99 -27.80 9.35
C ARG A 106 4.09 -26.74 9.31
N SER A 107 4.84 -26.62 10.40
CA SER A 107 5.99 -25.72 10.50
C SER A 107 7.07 -26.03 9.46
N LYS A 108 7.36 -27.32 9.24
CA LYS A 108 8.34 -27.76 8.22
C LYS A 108 7.88 -27.41 6.81
N GLU A 109 6.63 -27.68 6.48
CA GLU A 109 6.06 -27.40 5.16
C GLU A 109 5.96 -25.89 4.91
N LEU A 110 5.50 -25.12 5.91
CA LEU A 110 5.49 -23.67 5.83
C LEU A 110 6.91 -23.09 5.67
N ARG A 111 7.89 -23.64 6.39
CA ARG A 111 9.29 -23.22 6.24
C ARG A 111 9.81 -23.45 4.82
N SER A 112 9.40 -24.55 4.19
CA SER A 112 9.76 -24.82 2.79
C SER A 112 9.20 -23.74 1.84
N TYR A 113 7.99 -23.25 2.09
CA TYR A 113 7.43 -22.10 1.35
C TYR A 113 8.27 -20.84 1.55
N TYR A 114 8.64 -20.50 2.80
CA TYR A 114 9.44 -19.31 3.10
C TYR A 114 10.83 -19.35 2.44
N THR A 115 11.49 -20.53 2.46
CA THR A 115 12.85 -20.67 1.91
C THR A 115 12.87 -20.97 0.41
N GLY A 116 11.75 -21.41 -0.15
CA GLY A 116 11.54 -21.67 -1.59
C GLY A 116 10.80 -20.50 -2.26
N GLU A 117 9.49 -20.65 -2.48
CA GLU A 117 8.69 -19.74 -3.30
C GLU A 117 8.84 -18.26 -2.92
N PHE A 118 8.74 -17.95 -1.62
CA PHE A 118 8.91 -16.56 -1.16
C PHE A 118 10.33 -16.05 -1.38
N SER A 119 11.35 -16.85 -0.99
CA SER A 119 12.75 -16.46 -1.12
C SER A 119 13.18 -16.27 -2.57
N ASP A 120 12.69 -17.10 -3.46
CA ASP A 120 13.00 -17.03 -4.90
C ASP A 120 12.36 -15.78 -5.53
N GLU A 121 11.11 -15.46 -5.19
CA GLU A 121 10.49 -14.22 -5.66
C GLU A 121 11.13 -12.99 -5.04
N PHE A 122 11.52 -13.05 -3.75
CA PHE A 122 12.27 -11.98 -3.10
C PHE A 122 13.59 -11.71 -3.83
N GLN A 123 14.35 -12.76 -4.15
CA GLN A 123 15.61 -12.65 -4.90
C GLN A 123 15.37 -12.08 -6.30
N LYS A 124 14.33 -12.50 -6.98
CA LYS A 124 13.98 -12.01 -8.31
C LYS A 124 13.69 -10.51 -8.32
N ARG A 125 13.00 -10.00 -7.29
CA ARG A 125 12.64 -8.57 -7.20
C ARG A 125 13.79 -7.71 -6.70
N ASN A 126 14.60 -8.21 -5.78
CA ASN A 126 15.63 -7.42 -5.09
C ASN A 126 17.07 -7.72 -5.54
N GLY A 127 17.30 -8.74 -6.37
CA GLY A 127 18.63 -9.16 -6.81
C GLY A 127 19.42 -9.93 -5.76
N ILE A 128 18.95 -10.03 -4.52
CA ILE A 128 19.59 -10.71 -3.39
C ILE A 128 18.58 -11.57 -2.64
N ARG A 129 19.04 -12.65 -2.00
CA ARG A 129 18.20 -13.44 -1.08
C ARG A 129 18.02 -12.73 0.24
N SER A 130 16.83 -12.87 0.84
CA SER A 130 16.57 -12.33 2.16
C SER A 130 17.36 -13.07 3.25
N ASP A 131 18.03 -12.32 4.11
CA ASP A 131 18.69 -12.80 5.33
C ASP A 131 17.73 -12.87 6.54
N ARG A 132 16.54 -12.26 6.43
CA ARG A 132 15.56 -12.14 7.51
C ARG A 132 14.64 -13.35 7.69
N ILE A 133 14.64 -14.32 6.78
CA ILE A 133 13.70 -15.45 6.80
C ILE A 133 13.75 -16.22 8.14
N ASN A 134 14.95 -16.48 8.67
CA ASN A 134 15.11 -17.21 9.91
C ASN A 134 14.60 -16.42 11.12
N GLU A 135 14.88 -15.12 11.17
CA GLU A 135 14.38 -14.20 12.20
C GLU A 135 12.84 -14.17 12.19
N VAL A 136 12.25 -13.85 11.05
CA VAL A 136 10.80 -13.77 10.87
C VAL A 136 10.12 -15.06 11.25
N PHE A 137 10.61 -16.20 10.71
CA PHE A 137 10.01 -17.50 10.95
C PHE A 137 10.08 -17.92 12.43
N SER A 138 11.17 -17.61 13.12
CA SER A 138 11.35 -17.95 14.54
C SER A 138 10.39 -17.18 15.48
N ARG A 139 9.80 -16.09 15.01
CA ARG A 139 8.86 -15.25 15.77
C ARG A 139 7.39 -15.57 15.45
N LEU A 140 7.12 -16.59 14.62
CA LEU A 140 5.75 -17.03 14.36
C LEU A 140 5.18 -17.77 15.56
N SER A 141 3.96 -17.43 15.96
CA SER A 141 3.22 -18.19 16.96
C SER A 141 2.72 -19.52 16.37
N PRO A 142 2.37 -20.50 17.21
CA PRO A 142 1.73 -21.74 16.76
C PRO A 142 0.49 -21.52 15.90
N GLU A 143 -0.32 -20.52 16.26
CA GLU A 143 -1.52 -20.12 15.51
C GLU A 143 -1.14 -19.58 14.13
N ALA A 144 -0.14 -18.70 14.07
CA ALA A 144 0.33 -18.14 12.79
C ALA A 144 0.85 -19.25 11.86
N ILE A 145 1.60 -20.22 12.40
CA ILE A 145 2.06 -21.40 11.64
C ILE A 145 0.86 -22.18 11.10
N ALA A 146 -0.16 -22.42 11.92
CA ALA A 146 -1.34 -23.18 11.54
C ALA A 146 -2.12 -22.50 10.40
N PHE A 147 -2.38 -21.20 10.54
CA PHE A 147 -3.11 -20.42 9.54
C PHE A 147 -2.31 -20.22 8.25
N GLN A 148 -1.04 -19.85 8.35
CA GLN A 148 -0.21 -19.65 7.17
C GLN A 148 0.04 -20.97 6.42
N HIS A 149 0.17 -22.09 7.13
CA HIS A 149 0.22 -23.39 6.48
C HIS A 149 -1.06 -23.61 5.65
N ALA A 150 -2.24 -23.47 6.24
CA ALA A 150 -3.50 -23.78 5.58
C ALA A 150 -3.87 -22.81 4.44
N PHE A 151 -3.57 -21.52 4.59
CA PHE A 151 -4.02 -20.48 3.66
C PHE A 151 -2.92 -19.96 2.72
N ILE A 152 -1.65 -20.28 2.98
CA ILE A 152 -0.52 -19.88 2.15
C ILE A 152 0.19 -21.11 1.57
N ALA A 153 0.80 -21.98 2.41
CA ALA A 153 1.61 -23.08 1.91
C ALA A 153 0.77 -24.17 1.22
N ASP A 154 -0.36 -24.56 1.82
CA ASP A 154 -1.31 -25.55 1.28
C ASP A 154 -2.35 -24.97 0.32
N ASN A 155 -2.28 -23.67 0.04
CA ASN A 155 -3.15 -23.00 -0.92
C ASN A 155 -2.71 -23.34 -2.35
N PRO A 156 -3.60 -23.96 -3.17
CA PRO A 156 -3.24 -24.46 -4.50
C PRO A 156 -2.92 -23.36 -5.52
N ASN A 157 -3.32 -22.13 -5.24
CA ASN A 157 -3.02 -21.02 -6.13
C ASN A 157 -1.54 -20.62 -6.02
N PRO A 158 -0.93 -20.19 -7.12
CA PRO A 158 0.47 -19.79 -7.11
C PRO A 158 0.74 -18.55 -6.24
N LEU A 159 2.00 -18.32 -5.95
CA LEU A 159 2.48 -17.09 -5.31
C LEU A 159 1.95 -15.85 -6.04
N GLY A 160 1.50 -14.84 -5.30
CA GLY A 160 0.86 -13.64 -5.87
C GLY A 160 -0.61 -13.82 -6.26
N SER A 161 -1.17 -15.03 -6.12
CA SER A 161 -2.56 -15.34 -6.44
C SER A 161 -3.29 -16.09 -5.33
N LYS A 162 -2.74 -16.10 -4.10
CA LYS A 162 -3.33 -16.79 -2.94
C LYS A 162 -4.72 -16.28 -2.59
N HIS A 163 -5.03 -15.02 -2.90
CA HIS A 163 -6.34 -14.38 -2.74
C HIS A 163 -7.45 -15.00 -3.62
N LEU A 164 -7.12 -15.82 -4.60
CA LEU A 164 -8.13 -16.49 -5.43
C LEU A 164 -8.77 -17.72 -4.74
N MET A 165 -8.30 -18.11 -3.56
CA MET A 165 -8.88 -19.21 -2.79
C MET A 165 -10.10 -18.73 -2.00
N ASP A 166 -11.30 -18.83 -2.57
CA ASP A 166 -12.54 -18.52 -1.85
C ASP A 166 -12.88 -19.58 -0.80
N LYS A 167 -12.64 -20.86 -1.12
CA LYS A 167 -12.87 -21.99 -0.20
C LYS A 167 -11.58 -22.79 -0.01
N SER A 168 -11.18 -22.96 1.25
CA SER A 168 -10.14 -23.97 1.58
C SER A 168 -10.70 -25.39 1.42
N ALA A 169 -9.80 -26.36 1.25
CA ALA A 169 -10.16 -27.77 1.03
C ALA A 169 -11.03 -28.39 2.15
N HIS A 170 -11.12 -27.73 3.30
CA HIS A 170 -11.83 -28.21 4.50
C HIS A 170 -12.85 -27.22 5.05
N ALA A 171 -13.39 -26.33 4.19
CA ALA A 171 -14.33 -25.26 4.60
C ALA A 171 -15.58 -25.80 5.33
N GLU A 172 -16.03 -26.99 4.99
CA GLU A 172 -17.25 -27.57 5.57
C GLU A 172 -17.11 -28.07 7.02
N ARG A 173 -15.89 -28.07 7.55
CA ARG A 173 -15.60 -28.67 8.87
C ARG A 173 -14.96 -27.72 9.87
N ARG A 174 -14.74 -26.46 9.49
CA ARG A 174 -14.02 -25.47 10.32
C ARG A 174 -14.69 -24.12 10.25
N GLU A 175 -15.04 -23.59 11.41
CA GLU A 175 -15.79 -22.34 11.53
C GLU A 175 -15.08 -21.18 10.81
N TYR A 176 -13.76 -21.06 10.97
CA TYR A 176 -12.98 -20.03 10.26
C TYR A 176 -13.04 -20.19 8.72
N ALA A 177 -12.90 -21.40 8.23
CA ALA A 177 -12.91 -21.64 6.78
C ALA A 177 -14.30 -21.42 6.16
N GLU A 178 -15.36 -21.67 6.90
CA GLU A 178 -16.73 -21.34 6.51
C GLU A 178 -16.94 -19.83 6.44
N PHE A 179 -16.55 -19.08 7.47
CA PHE A 179 -16.61 -17.61 7.45
C PHE A 179 -15.74 -17.04 6.33
N HIS A 180 -14.54 -17.58 6.12
CA HIS A 180 -13.68 -17.18 5.00
C HIS A 180 -14.43 -17.35 3.66
N ALA A 181 -15.04 -18.49 3.41
CA ALA A 181 -15.77 -18.74 2.17
C ALA A 181 -16.96 -17.77 1.98
N ASN A 182 -17.59 -17.31 3.08
CA ASN A 182 -18.70 -16.38 3.03
C ASN A 182 -18.29 -14.92 2.83
N TYR A 183 -17.23 -14.49 3.52
CA TYR A 183 -16.84 -13.07 3.54
C TYR A 183 -15.76 -12.73 2.50
N HIS A 184 -14.86 -13.65 2.20
CA HIS A 184 -13.71 -13.40 1.32
C HIS A 184 -14.09 -12.88 -0.08
N PRO A 185 -15.12 -13.42 -0.79
CA PRO A 185 -15.50 -12.90 -2.11
C PRO A 185 -15.88 -11.42 -2.11
N TYR A 186 -16.49 -10.92 -1.01
CA TYR A 186 -16.82 -9.51 -0.88
C TYR A 186 -15.56 -8.63 -0.76
N PHE A 187 -14.64 -8.99 0.15
CA PHE A 187 -13.40 -8.24 0.36
C PHE A 187 -12.51 -8.28 -0.88
N ARG A 188 -12.38 -9.45 -1.53
CA ARG A 188 -11.62 -9.61 -2.76
C ARG A 188 -12.20 -8.75 -3.89
N ASN A 189 -13.51 -8.79 -4.09
CA ASN A 189 -14.16 -7.97 -5.12
C ASN A 189 -13.95 -6.46 -4.88
N PHE A 190 -14.00 -6.04 -3.62
CA PHE A 190 -13.73 -4.64 -3.25
C PHE A 190 -12.27 -4.27 -3.55
N LEU A 191 -11.32 -5.10 -3.13
CA LEU A 191 -9.90 -4.92 -3.40
C LEU A 191 -9.63 -4.78 -4.91
N GLU A 192 -10.14 -5.71 -5.72
CA GLU A 192 -9.94 -5.73 -7.18
C GLU A 192 -10.57 -4.51 -7.87
N LYS A 193 -11.78 -4.10 -7.45
CA LYS A 193 -12.48 -2.94 -8.04
C LYS A 193 -11.81 -1.60 -7.75
N PHE A 194 -11.26 -1.45 -6.55
CA PHE A 194 -10.67 -0.17 -6.12
C PHE A 194 -9.14 -0.17 -6.19
N GLY A 195 -8.54 -1.34 -6.52
CA GLY A 195 -7.11 -1.46 -6.77
C GLY A 195 -6.25 -1.40 -5.52
N TYR A 196 -6.77 -1.77 -4.34
CA TYR A 196 -5.94 -1.90 -3.14
C TYR A 196 -4.99 -3.09 -3.27
N TYR A 197 -3.83 -3.01 -2.60
CA TYR A 197 -2.91 -4.14 -2.57
C TYR A 197 -3.41 -5.22 -1.63
N ASP A 198 -3.80 -4.86 -0.39
CA ASP A 198 -4.42 -5.78 0.55
C ASP A 198 -5.48 -5.07 1.43
N ILE A 199 -6.35 -5.85 2.04
CA ILE A 199 -7.34 -5.43 3.03
C ILE A 199 -7.24 -6.38 4.22
N PHE A 200 -7.02 -5.81 5.41
CA PHE A 200 -6.82 -6.57 6.64
C PHE A 200 -7.91 -6.27 7.67
N LEU A 201 -8.27 -7.30 8.44
CA LEU A 201 -8.97 -7.18 9.70
C LEU A 201 -8.02 -7.57 10.83
N VAL A 202 -7.88 -6.68 11.81
CA VAL A 202 -6.96 -6.87 12.94
C VAL A 202 -7.74 -6.80 14.23
N GLU A 203 -7.60 -7.83 15.08
CA GLU A 203 -8.26 -7.83 16.39
C GLU A 203 -7.56 -6.86 17.35
N PRO A 204 -8.33 -6.18 18.23
CA PRO A 204 -7.81 -5.02 18.95
C PRO A 204 -6.94 -5.38 20.15
N GLU A 205 -7.09 -6.57 20.74
CA GLU A 205 -6.47 -6.93 22.04
C GLU A 205 -5.00 -7.30 21.87
N ASN A 206 -4.69 -8.22 20.93
CA ASN A 206 -3.32 -8.73 20.71
C ASN A 206 -2.75 -8.27 19.36
N GLY A 207 -3.50 -7.48 18.59
CA GLY A 207 -3.05 -6.99 17.29
C GLY A 207 -2.86 -8.08 16.23
N ARG A 208 -3.58 -9.20 16.33
CA ARG A 208 -3.46 -10.29 15.37
C ARG A 208 -4.20 -9.96 14.08
N VAL A 209 -3.55 -10.19 12.96
CA VAL A 209 -4.14 -10.08 11.63
C VAL A 209 -5.05 -11.30 11.42
N VAL A 210 -6.31 -11.17 11.85
CA VAL A 210 -7.27 -12.29 11.80
C VAL A 210 -7.80 -12.57 10.40
N TYR A 211 -7.63 -11.62 9.47
CA TYR A 211 -7.99 -11.77 8.08
C TYR A 211 -7.11 -10.89 7.18
N SER A 212 -6.74 -11.38 6.00
CA SER A 212 -6.12 -10.68 4.89
C SER A 212 -6.73 -11.17 3.58
N VAL A 213 -6.88 -10.31 2.59
CA VAL A 213 -7.30 -10.75 1.25
C VAL A 213 -6.16 -11.45 0.55
N PHE A 214 -4.97 -10.83 0.50
CA PHE A 214 -3.85 -11.28 -0.32
C PHE A 214 -3.08 -12.46 0.29
N LYS A 215 -3.07 -12.57 1.65
CA LYS A 215 -2.42 -13.65 2.41
C LYS A 215 -0.92 -13.75 2.17
N GLU A 216 -0.21 -12.68 2.53
CA GLU A 216 1.25 -12.65 2.59
C GLU A 216 1.75 -13.10 3.98
N LEU A 217 3.06 -12.92 4.25
CA LEU A 217 3.72 -13.43 5.47
C LEU A 217 3.26 -12.76 6.78
N ASP A 218 2.56 -11.63 6.71
CA ASP A 218 1.96 -10.91 7.84
C ASP A 218 0.63 -11.52 8.30
N TYR A 219 -0.02 -12.31 7.44
CA TYR A 219 -1.26 -13.00 7.77
C TYR A 219 -1.12 -13.86 9.01
N ALA A 220 -2.07 -13.73 9.93
CA ALA A 220 -2.14 -14.42 11.23
C ALA A 220 -1.03 -14.04 12.23
N THR A 221 -0.17 -13.05 11.93
CA THR A 221 0.83 -12.56 12.88
C THR A 221 0.27 -11.45 13.77
N SER A 222 0.94 -11.15 14.89
CA SER A 222 0.61 -10.03 15.76
C SER A 222 1.39 -8.78 15.37
N LEU A 223 0.71 -7.65 15.30
CA LEU A 223 1.30 -6.33 15.07
C LEU A 223 1.82 -5.68 16.36
N LEU A 224 1.63 -6.33 17.53
CA LEU A 224 2.15 -5.83 18.80
C LEU A 224 3.47 -6.50 19.19
N ASP A 225 3.59 -7.84 19.02
CA ASP A 225 4.74 -8.63 19.46
C ASP A 225 5.29 -9.59 18.40
N GLY A 226 4.63 -9.71 17.24
CA GLY A 226 5.05 -10.57 16.13
C GLY A 226 6.21 -9.99 15.30
N PRO A 227 6.59 -10.70 14.21
CA PRO A 227 7.75 -10.32 13.39
C PRO A 227 7.63 -8.94 12.74
N TYR A 228 6.43 -8.41 12.57
CA TYR A 228 6.16 -7.12 11.91
C TYR A 228 5.74 -6.01 12.88
N SER A 229 5.95 -6.18 14.18
CA SER A 229 5.56 -5.23 15.23
C SER A 229 6.22 -3.85 15.12
N GLN A 230 7.31 -3.74 14.38
CA GLN A 230 8.01 -2.47 14.14
C GLN A 230 7.73 -1.85 12.76
N SER A 231 6.84 -2.46 11.97
CA SER A 231 6.51 -1.97 10.63
C SER A 231 5.58 -0.75 10.66
N ASN A 232 5.49 -0.06 9.53
CA ASN A 232 4.49 0.99 9.30
C ASN A 232 3.05 0.44 9.33
N PHE A 233 2.81 -0.83 8.98
CA PHE A 233 1.53 -1.50 9.20
C PHE A 233 1.16 -1.53 10.69
N ALA A 234 2.08 -1.95 11.55
CA ALA A 234 1.86 -1.94 12.98
C ALA A 234 1.68 -0.52 13.55
N ALA A 235 2.36 0.48 12.99
CA ALA A 235 2.16 1.88 13.34
C ALA A 235 0.75 2.37 12.96
N ALA A 236 0.24 2.00 11.77
CA ALA A 236 -1.12 2.31 11.35
C ALA A 236 -2.18 1.68 12.28
N PHE A 237 -1.99 0.41 12.65
CA PHE A 237 -2.86 -0.27 13.61
C PHE A 237 -2.89 0.46 14.97
N ARG A 238 -1.71 0.71 15.56
CA ARG A 238 -1.62 1.39 16.87
C ARG A 238 -2.23 2.78 16.88
N ALA A 239 -2.22 3.48 15.75
CA ALA A 239 -2.74 4.84 15.65
C ALA A 239 -4.26 4.94 15.84
N VAL A 240 -5.00 3.82 15.71
CA VAL A 240 -6.47 3.77 15.82
C VAL A 240 -6.96 2.71 16.80
N GLN A 241 -6.09 1.82 17.30
CA GLN A 241 -6.41 0.75 18.23
C GLN A 241 -7.17 1.30 19.46
N GLY A 242 -8.30 0.67 19.79
CA GLY A 242 -9.11 1.03 20.97
C GLY A 242 -9.85 2.37 20.86
N SER A 243 -9.77 3.06 19.73
CA SER A 243 -10.51 4.30 19.51
C SER A 243 -12.02 4.03 19.36
N ARG A 244 -12.83 4.87 20.03
CA ARG A 244 -14.30 4.90 19.89
C ARG A 244 -14.78 5.94 18.89
N ASN A 245 -13.88 6.61 18.20
CA ASN A 245 -14.20 7.60 17.17
C ASN A 245 -14.24 6.92 15.79
N SER A 246 -15.46 6.67 15.28
CA SER A 246 -15.68 6.07 13.95
C SER A 246 -15.18 6.91 12.78
N ASP A 247 -14.96 8.21 13.00
CA ASP A 247 -14.43 9.11 11.96
C ASP A 247 -12.90 9.18 11.97
N LEU A 248 -12.23 8.53 12.93
CA LEU A 248 -10.78 8.50 13.02
C LEU A 248 -10.19 7.65 11.89
N VAL A 249 -9.55 8.28 10.92
CA VAL A 249 -8.77 7.62 9.88
C VAL A 249 -7.32 8.06 9.98
N LYS A 250 -6.41 7.11 10.01
CA LYS A 250 -4.98 7.37 10.03
C LYS A 250 -4.30 6.74 8.82
N MET A 251 -3.45 7.52 8.19
CA MET A 251 -2.56 7.05 7.13
C MET A 251 -1.13 7.11 7.63
N VAL A 252 -0.37 6.07 7.38
CA VAL A 252 1.08 6.01 7.61
C VAL A 252 1.76 6.02 6.25
N ASP A 253 2.80 6.81 6.14
CA ASP A 253 3.53 7.04 4.89
C ASP A 253 4.19 5.76 4.36
N PHE A 254 4.61 5.83 3.09
CA PHE A 254 5.29 4.73 2.41
C PHE A 254 6.62 4.41 3.10
N ASP A 255 6.84 3.13 3.35
CA ASP A 255 8.08 2.56 3.84
C ASP A 255 8.28 1.16 3.25
N GLU A 256 9.51 0.65 3.26
CA GLU A 256 9.80 -0.71 2.83
C GLU A 256 9.06 -1.73 3.69
N TYR A 257 8.31 -2.62 3.03
CA TYR A 257 7.50 -3.61 3.71
C TYR A 257 7.92 -5.03 3.33
N TYR A 258 8.47 -5.76 4.29
CA TYR A 258 9.07 -7.07 4.06
C TYR A 258 8.11 -8.11 3.49
N PRO A 259 6.86 -8.27 3.99
CA PRO A 259 5.91 -9.22 3.40
C PRO A 259 5.65 -8.99 1.92
N SER A 260 5.64 -7.75 1.47
CA SER A 260 5.51 -7.35 0.06
C SER A 260 6.87 -7.21 -0.65
N TYR A 261 7.84 -8.05 -0.29
CA TYR A 261 9.18 -8.14 -0.91
C TYR A 261 10.00 -6.86 -0.83
N GLN A 262 9.91 -6.11 0.27
CA GLN A 262 10.50 -4.77 0.47
C GLN A 262 10.01 -3.70 -0.51
N SER A 263 8.89 -3.93 -1.18
CA SER A 263 8.22 -2.87 -1.93
C SER A 263 7.69 -1.81 -0.98
N ALA A 264 7.70 -0.55 -1.42
CA ALA A 264 7.13 0.53 -0.64
C ALA A 264 5.62 0.33 -0.45
N ALA A 265 5.15 0.35 0.78
CA ALA A 265 3.75 0.20 1.16
C ALA A 265 3.32 1.30 2.13
N SER A 266 2.12 1.82 1.94
CA SER A 266 1.45 2.74 2.85
C SER A 266 0.18 2.08 3.39
N PHE A 267 -0.18 2.38 4.62
CA PHE A 267 -1.33 1.77 5.30
C PHE A 267 -2.30 2.84 5.78
N LEU A 268 -3.56 2.62 5.45
CA LEU A 268 -4.69 3.44 5.89
C LEU A 268 -5.52 2.63 6.88
N SER A 269 -5.76 3.13 8.08
CA SER A 269 -6.43 2.42 9.17
C SER A 269 -7.61 3.19 9.74
N VAL A 270 -8.62 2.44 10.22
CA VAL A 270 -9.83 2.97 10.88
C VAL A 270 -10.32 1.96 11.91
N PRO A 271 -10.87 2.39 13.08
CA PRO A 271 -11.48 1.46 14.02
C PRO A 271 -12.80 0.89 13.45
N ILE A 272 -13.07 -0.38 13.71
CA ILE A 272 -14.38 -1.00 13.50
C ILE A 272 -15.12 -0.96 14.83
N ILE A 273 -16.29 -0.33 14.85
CA ILE A 273 -17.05 -0.08 16.07
C ILE A 273 -18.44 -0.70 15.95
N ASP A 274 -18.86 -1.46 16.97
CA ASP A 274 -20.21 -1.98 17.09
C ASP A 274 -20.91 -1.32 18.28
N GLY A 275 -21.89 -0.46 17.99
CA GLY A 275 -22.43 0.46 19.00
C GLY A 275 -21.38 1.42 19.52
N ASP A 276 -20.97 1.28 20.79
CA ASP A 276 -19.91 2.10 21.42
C ASP A 276 -18.59 1.33 21.63
N GLU A 277 -18.53 0.05 21.22
CA GLU A 277 -17.38 -0.81 21.49
C GLU A 277 -16.50 -1.00 20.25
N PRO A 278 -15.19 -0.72 20.35
CA PRO A 278 -14.23 -1.01 19.28
C PRO A 278 -14.00 -2.52 19.21
N VAL A 279 -14.46 -3.15 18.12
CA VAL A 279 -14.38 -4.61 17.91
C VAL A 279 -13.21 -5.01 17.02
N GLY A 280 -12.54 -4.07 16.36
CA GLY A 280 -11.41 -4.37 15.49
C GLY A 280 -10.84 -3.14 14.81
N VAL A 281 -9.89 -3.37 13.93
CA VAL A 281 -9.29 -2.35 13.04
C VAL A 281 -9.35 -2.86 11.61
N LEU A 282 -9.89 -2.04 10.72
CA LEU A 282 -9.79 -2.25 9.27
C LEU A 282 -8.57 -1.49 8.76
N VAL A 283 -7.75 -2.18 7.94
CA VAL A 283 -6.57 -1.56 7.33
C VAL A 283 -6.55 -1.86 5.84
N PHE A 284 -6.28 -0.83 5.04
CA PHE A 284 -6.00 -0.95 3.61
C PHE A 284 -4.52 -0.74 3.35
N GLN A 285 -3.90 -1.61 2.56
CA GLN A 285 -2.58 -1.38 1.99
C GLN A 285 -2.71 -0.72 0.63
N ILE A 286 -2.08 0.44 0.48
CA ILE A 286 -2.13 1.24 -0.74
C ILE A 286 -0.85 0.95 -1.55
N PRO A 287 -0.97 0.51 -2.82
CA PRO A 287 0.19 0.30 -3.68
C PRO A 287 0.74 1.63 -4.18
N ILE A 288 2.07 1.73 -4.30
CA ILE A 288 2.75 2.95 -4.76
C ILE A 288 2.38 3.31 -6.21
N ASP A 289 2.11 2.32 -7.04
CA ASP A 289 1.81 2.50 -8.47
C ASP A 289 0.51 3.32 -8.69
N GLN A 290 -0.45 3.27 -7.77
CA GLN A 290 -1.67 4.07 -7.86
C GLN A 290 -1.43 5.57 -7.64
N ILE A 291 -0.34 5.95 -6.99
CA ILE A 291 0.01 7.36 -6.78
C ILE A 291 0.77 7.90 -8.00
N ASN A 292 1.56 7.04 -8.64
CA ASN A 292 2.35 7.41 -9.82
C ASN A 292 1.53 7.51 -11.12
N THR A 293 0.31 6.97 -11.18
CA THR A 293 -0.56 7.03 -12.38
C THR A 293 -1.27 8.37 -12.59
N THR A 294 -1.08 9.35 -11.72
CA THR A 294 -1.54 10.73 -11.95
C THR A 294 -0.70 11.52 -12.96
N ASP A 295 0.31 10.89 -13.57
CA ASP A 295 1.22 11.52 -14.55
C ASP A 295 0.91 11.19 -16.03
N GLN A 296 -0.28 10.64 -16.37
CA GLN A 296 -0.69 10.40 -17.76
C GLN A 296 -1.86 11.29 -18.20
#